data_7c1036c504fe44fe7f6d9da19e2529fa
#
_entry.id   7c1036c504fe44fe7f6d9da19e2529fa
#
_cell.length_a   1.000
_cell.length_b   1.000
_cell.length_c   1.000
_cell.angle_alpha   90.00
_cell.angle_beta   90.00
_cell.angle_gamma   90.00
#
_symmetry.space_group_name_H-M   'P 1'
#
loop_
_entity.id
_entity.type
_entity.pdbx_description
1 polymer ?
#
loop_
_entity_poly.entity_id
_entity_poly.type
_entity_poly.pdbx_seq_one_letter_code
_entity_poly.pdbx_strand_id
1 'polypeptide(L)'
;MSASTAARPLARRELHVPRRRTPVLLGLLALATAVAATAAGLAGWTPSFAAGGGTVLHGRSAWVVVGAATALTLALVVGGLVGGTDRRYPESAERDERLDLVRGLAIVFVVLNHINIPSLFQLLTQEAWGPVSGAELFVALSGAVLGMVYRRRLQSTDMVAATGALWQRAGKLYRTALLVVLAIFLATLLPGVDGRVVTTFVDQSNGQTYGLYPNVGHLLDYPVPGYVLRDILLLRLGPYQFNIMGLYVVLLLVSPLLVAALRRRLVLVLLLVSWALYGVNALREVSLLHAQFETPFPLLTWQLLFVHGLAAGWYREALLRGARTAWGRAGVVLAVLGSLALAVFSWNNPFLSNGWDVRLALLPESRFLDLYRQYFLRPTLGLGRLLAVALLLVSVYALLTAYWRPLRRALGWFLVPLGQATLYVFVVHVFFALVVANVPGLGSGNVLLDTVGHAAVLALTWLMVRRRVLFSVIPR
;
A
#
# COMPACT_ATOMS: atom_id res chain seq x y z
N MET A 1 48.39 -10.19 45.94
CA MET A 1 47.02 -10.18 46.47
C MET A 1 46.13 -9.53 45.40
N SER A 2 45.52 -10.34 44.55
CA SER A 2 44.61 -9.89 43.50
C SER A 2 43.19 -10.28 43.86
N ALA A 3 42.33 -9.27 44.02
CA ALA A 3 40.91 -9.47 44.27
C ALA A 3 40.17 -9.59 42.94
N SER A 4 39.72 -10.80 42.66
CA SER A 4 38.81 -11.12 41.56
C SER A 4 37.40 -10.68 41.93
N THR A 5 36.87 -9.68 41.19
CA THR A 5 35.46 -9.26 41.28
C THR A 5 34.62 -10.10 40.34
N ALA A 6 34.02 -11.15 40.87
CA ALA A 6 33.07 -11.97 40.13
C ALA A 6 31.78 -11.19 39.85
N ALA A 7 31.48 -10.95 38.57
CA ALA A 7 30.22 -10.39 38.11
C ALA A 7 29.08 -11.37 38.38
N ARG A 8 28.09 -10.98 39.16
CA ARG A 8 26.84 -11.74 39.38
C ARG A 8 26.03 -11.77 38.04
N PRO A 9 25.54 -12.93 37.64
CA PRO A 9 24.65 -13.00 36.48
C PRO A 9 23.30 -12.35 36.81
N LEU A 10 22.89 -11.40 35.97
CA LEU A 10 21.55 -10.79 36.01
C LEU A 10 20.49 -11.89 35.81
N ALA A 11 19.75 -12.18 36.85
CA ALA A 11 18.61 -13.09 36.81
C ALA A 11 17.60 -12.65 35.73
N ARG A 12 17.36 -13.52 34.77
CA ARG A 12 16.23 -13.37 33.81
C ARG A 12 14.94 -13.32 34.63
N ARG A 13 14.38 -12.13 34.80
CA ARG A 13 12.99 -11.98 35.23
C ARG A 13 12.11 -12.61 34.16
N GLU A 14 11.64 -13.82 34.40
CA GLU A 14 10.54 -14.42 33.66
C GLU A 14 9.30 -13.51 33.82
N LEU A 15 8.93 -12.82 32.73
CA LEU A 15 7.72 -12.03 32.71
C LEU A 15 6.52 -12.98 32.79
N HIS A 16 5.95 -13.04 33.99
CA HIS A 16 4.67 -13.72 34.25
C HIS A 16 3.58 -13.01 33.39
N VAL A 17 3.21 -13.58 32.27
CA VAL A 17 2.14 -13.07 31.38
C VAL A 17 0.81 -13.56 31.95
N PRO A 18 -0.07 -12.68 32.43
CA PRO A 18 -1.38 -13.12 32.88
C PRO A 18 -2.18 -13.65 31.70
N ARG A 19 -2.44 -14.96 31.70
CA ARG A 19 -3.12 -15.74 30.65
C ARG A 19 -4.60 -15.37 30.41
N ARG A 20 -5.17 -14.38 31.09
CA ARG A 20 -6.65 -14.24 31.20
C ARG A 20 -7.34 -13.34 30.16
N ARG A 21 -6.65 -12.66 29.23
CA ARG A 21 -7.30 -11.69 28.32
C ARG A 21 -7.28 -12.05 26.82
N THR A 22 -6.51 -13.04 26.42
CA THR A 22 -6.54 -13.60 25.05
C THR A 22 -7.92 -14.21 24.71
N PRO A 23 -8.63 -14.91 25.65
CA PRO A 23 -9.95 -15.45 25.36
C PRO A 23 -11.04 -14.40 25.09
N VAL A 24 -10.92 -13.19 25.67
CA VAL A 24 -11.93 -12.13 25.42
C VAL A 24 -11.84 -11.58 23.99
N LEU A 25 -10.64 -11.41 23.46
CA LEU A 25 -10.44 -10.97 22.07
C LEU A 25 -10.85 -12.04 21.06
N LEU A 26 -10.49 -13.29 21.33
CA LEU A 26 -10.94 -14.43 20.53
C LEU A 26 -12.45 -14.59 20.61
N GLY A 27 -13.04 -14.36 21.79
CA GLY A 27 -14.49 -14.37 21.97
C GLY A 27 -15.19 -13.24 21.22
N LEU A 28 -14.64 -12.02 21.22
CA LEU A 28 -15.19 -10.88 20.45
C LEU A 28 -15.01 -11.08 18.94
N LEU A 29 -13.89 -11.64 18.50
CA LEU A 29 -13.66 -11.98 17.10
C LEU A 29 -14.61 -13.11 16.65
N ALA A 30 -14.78 -14.15 17.47
CA ALA A 30 -15.71 -15.25 17.22
C ALA A 30 -17.17 -14.75 17.20
N LEU A 31 -17.52 -13.85 18.12
CA LEU A 31 -18.85 -13.23 18.15
C LEU A 31 -19.09 -12.37 16.90
N ALA A 32 -18.12 -11.56 16.50
CA ALA A 32 -18.21 -10.74 15.29
C ALA A 32 -18.29 -11.61 14.02
N THR A 33 -17.53 -12.70 13.97
CA THR A 33 -17.58 -13.66 12.86
C THR A 33 -18.92 -14.40 12.85
N ALA A 34 -19.43 -14.80 14.02
CA ALA A 34 -20.75 -15.44 14.15
C ALA A 34 -21.88 -14.47 13.75
N VAL A 35 -21.79 -13.20 14.16
CA VAL A 35 -22.77 -12.16 13.77
C VAL A 35 -22.71 -11.93 12.26
N ALA A 36 -21.52 -11.83 11.67
CA ALA A 36 -21.36 -11.67 10.24
C ALA A 36 -21.87 -12.91 9.45
N ALA A 37 -21.56 -14.12 9.92
CA ALA A 37 -22.05 -15.36 9.32
C ALA A 37 -23.57 -15.52 9.44
N THR A 38 -24.15 -15.16 10.61
CA THR A 38 -25.59 -15.15 10.83
C THR A 38 -26.28 -14.10 9.95
N ALA A 39 -25.66 -12.92 9.81
CA ALA A 39 -26.13 -11.87 8.93
C ALA A 39 -26.11 -12.30 7.46
N ALA A 40 -25.05 -12.95 7.02
CA ALA A 40 -24.94 -13.52 5.67
C ALA A 40 -25.97 -14.62 5.42
N GLY A 41 -26.19 -15.50 6.40
CA GLY A 41 -27.21 -16.55 6.34
C GLY A 41 -28.65 -15.99 6.29
N LEU A 42 -28.97 -14.97 7.12
CA LEU A 42 -30.28 -14.29 7.12
C LEU A 42 -30.52 -13.49 5.83
N ALA A 43 -29.44 -13.03 5.17
CA ALA A 43 -29.51 -12.33 3.89
C ALA A 43 -29.68 -13.28 2.70
N GLY A 44 -29.69 -14.62 2.91
CA GLY A 44 -29.73 -15.58 1.83
C GLY A 44 -28.47 -15.56 0.95
N TRP A 45 -27.36 -15.05 1.47
CA TRP A 45 -26.10 -14.96 0.77
C TRP A 45 -25.44 -16.36 0.68
N THR A 46 -25.45 -16.91 -0.48
CA THR A 46 -24.61 -18.06 -0.82
C THR A 46 -23.41 -17.51 -1.60
N PRO A 47 -22.18 -17.66 -1.11
CA PRO A 47 -21.01 -17.21 -1.86
C PRO A 47 -20.97 -17.95 -3.21
N SER A 48 -21.10 -17.20 -4.29
CA SER A 48 -20.87 -17.73 -5.62
C SER A 48 -19.35 -17.82 -5.83
N PHE A 49 -18.84 -19.03 -6.00
CA PHE A 49 -17.43 -19.26 -6.34
C PHE A 49 -17.14 -19.15 -7.84
N ALA A 50 -18.14 -18.75 -8.62
CA ALA A 50 -17.99 -18.52 -10.05
C ALA A 50 -17.82 -17.03 -10.33
N ALA A 51 -16.82 -16.68 -11.14
CA ALA A 51 -16.68 -15.33 -11.66
C ALA A 51 -17.95 -14.95 -12.44
N GLY A 52 -18.59 -13.83 -12.07
CA GLY A 52 -19.80 -13.32 -12.75
C GLY A 52 -21.13 -13.57 -12.03
N GLY A 53 -21.11 -14.15 -10.82
CA GLY A 53 -22.32 -14.33 -9.99
C GLY A 53 -22.48 -13.23 -8.95
N GLY A 54 -22.89 -12.00 -9.34
CA GLY A 54 -23.00 -10.87 -8.44
C GLY A 54 -24.09 -11.04 -7.37
N THR A 55 -23.74 -10.84 -6.09
CA THR A 55 -24.71 -10.76 -4.98
C THR A 55 -24.81 -9.32 -4.50
N VAL A 56 -25.94 -8.69 -4.79
CA VAL A 56 -26.24 -7.33 -4.34
C VAL A 56 -27.08 -7.38 -3.07
N LEU A 57 -26.56 -6.84 -1.98
CA LEU A 57 -27.25 -6.77 -0.69
C LEU A 57 -28.06 -5.47 -0.60
N HIS A 58 -29.37 -5.62 -0.47
CA HIS A 58 -30.32 -4.51 -0.40
C HIS A 58 -30.99 -4.43 0.99
N GLY A 59 -31.50 -3.27 1.35
CA GLY A 59 -32.37 -3.07 2.51
C GLY A 59 -31.82 -3.64 3.81
N ARG A 60 -32.55 -4.52 4.47
CA ARG A 60 -32.16 -5.10 5.76
C ARG A 60 -30.84 -5.84 5.74
N SER A 61 -30.56 -6.60 4.69
CA SER A 61 -29.31 -7.37 4.58
C SER A 61 -28.06 -6.46 4.50
N ALA A 62 -28.13 -5.36 3.75
CA ALA A 62 -27.06 -4.38 3.70
C ALA A 62 -26.83 -3.73 5.08
N TRP A 63 -27.89 -3.34 5.78
CA TRP A 63 -27.80 -2.73 7.11
C TRP A 63 -27.28 -3.71 8.18
N VAL A 64 -27.55 -5.00 8.07
CA VAL A 64 -26.98 -6.01 8.97
C VAL A 64 -25.45 -6.07 8.80
N VAL A 65 -24.95 -6.05 7.57
CA VAL A 65 -23.50 -6.04 7.32
C VAL A 65 -22.86 -4.76 7.89
N VAL A 66 -23.46 -3.59 7.66
CA VAL A 66 -22.99 -2.33 8.23
C VAL A 66 -23.02 -2.34 9.75
N GLY A 67 -24.09 -2.86 10.34
CA GLY A 67 -24.23 -3.00 11.79
C GLY A 67 -23.15 -3.91 12.40
N ALA A 68 -22.89 -5.06 11.76
CA ALA A 68 -21.84 -5.98 12.19
C ALA A 68 -20.43 -5.34 12.08
N ALA A 69 -20.13 -4.66 10.99
CA ALA A 69 -18.87 -3.95 10.80
C ALA A 69 -18.70 -2.82 11.82
N THR A 70 -19.78 -2.08 12.12
CA THR A 70 -19.80 -1.02 13.14
C THR A 70 -19.56 -1.61 14.53
N ALA A 71 -20.26 -2.68 14.90
CA ALA A 71 -20.11 -3.36 16.19
C ALA A 71 -18.67 -3.86 16.38
N LEU A 72 -18.10 -4.50 15.35
CA LEU A 72 -16.70 -4.95 15.37
C LEU A 72 -15.72 -3.76 15.55
N THR A 73 -15.93 -2.69 14.80
CA THR A 73 -15.08 -1.48 14.88
C THR A 73 -15.14 -0.86 16.27
N LEU A 74 -16.35 -0.70 16.83
CA LEU A 74 -16.52 -0.19 18.20
C LEU A 74 -15.86 -1.11 19.24
N ALA A 75 -16.02 -2.44 19.10
CA ALA A 75 -15.36 -3.40 19.98
C ALA A 75 -13.83 -3.28 19.93
N LEU A 76 -13.26 -3.08 18.73
CA LEU A 76 -11.82 -2.83 18.57
C LEU A 76 -11.41 -1.50 19.19
N VAL A 77 -12.18 -0.42 19.00
CA VAL A 77 -11.88 0.89 19.60
C VAL A 77 -11.92 0.80 21.14
N VAL A 78 -13.01 0.28 21.71
CA VAL A 78 -13.16 0.13 23.17
C VAL A 78 -12.06 -0.79 23.72
N GLY A 79 -11.83 -1.93 23.10
CA GLY A 79 -10.78 -2.86 23.50
C GLY A 79 -9.38 -2.25 23.43
N GLY A 80 -9.12 -1.35 22.49
CA GLY A 80 -7.86 -0.60 22.37
C GLY A 80 -7.71 0.48 23.46
N LEU A 81 -8.81 1.14 23.84
CA LEU A 81 -8.80 2.17 24.89
C LEU A 81 -8.65 1.56 26.29
N VAL A 82 -9.37 0.47 26.57
CA VAL A 82 -9.42 -0.21 27.89
C VAL A 82 -8.34 -1.28 28.06
N GLY A 83 -7.79 -1.76 26.94
CA GLY A 83 -6.81 -2.86 26.93
C GLY A 83 -5.51 -2.52 27.65
N GLY A 84 -4.95 -3.53 28.37
CA GLY A 84 -3.70 -3.41 29.12
C GLY A 84 -2.49 -3.13 28.20
N THR A 85 -1.41 -2.62 28.83
CA THR A 85 -0.13 -2.27 28.20
C THR A 85 0.55 -3.46 27.50
N ASP A 86 0.27 -4.69 27.94
CA ASP A 86 0.89 -5.91 27.42
C ASP A 86 0.63 -6.21 25.95
N ARG A 87 -0.40 -5.60 25.36
CA ARG A 87 -0.74 -5.78 23.93
C ARG A 87 -0.13 -4.72 23.04
N ARG A 88 0.26 -3.59 23.63
CA ARG A 88 0.66 -2.38 22.92
C ARG A 88 2.05 -2.50 22.33
N TYR A 89 2.31 -1.65 21.35
CA TYR A 89 3.63 -1.49 20.77
C TYR A 89 4.61 -0.97 21.84
N PRO A 90 5.81 -1.59 22.01
CA PRO A 90 6.79 -1.13 22.98
C PRO A 90 7.37 0.23 22.57
N GLU A 91 7.42 1.18 23.51
CA GLU A 91 7.90 2.54 23.24
C GLU A 91 9.41 2.63 22.99
N SER A 92 10.17 1.64 23.49
CA SER A 92 11.63 1.56 23.40
C SER A 92 12.16 0.95 22.08
N ALA A 93 11.29 0.67 21.12
CA ALA A 93 11.74 0.06 19.86
C ALA A 93 12.52 1.07 19.00
N GLU A 94 13.77 0.74 18.69
CA GLU A 94 14.64 1.57 17.83
C GLU A 94 14.06 1.74 16.42
N ARG A 95 13.46 0.68 15.89
CA ARG A 95 12.81 0.62 14.56
C ARG A 95 11.30 0.44 14.73
N ASP A 96 10.51 1.23 14.01
CA ASP A 96 9.06 1.10 14.02
C ASP A 96 8.59 -0.02 13.10
N GLU A 97 8.52 -1.25 13.63
CA GLU A 97 8.05 -2.43 12.88
C GLU A 97 6.59 -2.31 12.42
N ARG A 98 5.79 -1.39 12.99
CA ARG A 98 4.41 -1.14 12.52
C ARG A 98 4.41 -0.63 11.09
N LEU A 99 5.36 0.27 10.76
CA LEU A 99 5.52 0.77 9.40
C LEU A 99 5.97 -0.34 8.43
N ASP A 100 6.87 -1.22 8.88
CA ASP A 100 7.27 -2.38 8.07
C ASP A 100 6.07 -3.31 7.82
N LEU A 101 5.23 -3.54 8.84
CA LEU A 101 4.02 -4.37 8.69
C LEU A 101 3.02 -3.74 7.70
N VAL A 102 2.74 -2.44 7.82
CA VAL A 102 1.84 -1.73 6.89
C VAL A 102 2.40 -1.72 5.46
N ARG A 103 3.70 -1.50 5.30
CA ARG A 103 4.36 -1.59 3.98
C ARG A 103 4.28 -3.00 3.40
N GLY A 104 4.44 -4.03 4.27
CA GLY A 104 4.26 -5.43 3.88
C GLY A 104 2.83 -5.73 3.44
N LEU A 105 1.83 -5.20 4.13
CA LEU A 105 0.43 -5.32 3.72
C LEU A 105 0.18 -4.61 2.39
N ALA A 106 0.66 -3.38 2.26
CA ALA A 106 0.50 -2.60 1.04
C ALA A 106 1.15 -3.29 -0.18
N ILE A 107 2.37 -3.87 -0.03
CA ILE A 107 3.01 -4.58 -1.14
C ILE A 107 2.30 -5.88 -1.50
N VAL A 108 1.73 -6.59 -0.53
CA VAL A 108 0.90 -7.78 -0.79
C VAL A 108 -0.32 -7.37 -1.63
N PHE A 109 -1.00 -6.27 -1.29
CA PHE A 109 -2.13 -5.76 -2.09
C PHE A 109 -1.70 -5.37 -3.50
N VAL A 110 -0.52 -4.77 -3.66
CA VAL A 110 0.04 -4.45 -4.99
C VAL A 110 0.26 -5.74 -5.79
N VAL A 111 0.88 -6.76 -5.21
CA VAL A 111 1.12 -8.06 -5.88
C VAL A 111 -0.20 -8.67 -6.34
N LEU A 112 -1.19 -8.75 -5.45
CA LEU A 112 -2.51 -9.33 -5.76
C LEU A 112 -3.24 -8.58 -6.88
N ASN A 113 -3.19 -7.24 -6.87
CA ASN A 113 -3.87 -6.43 -7.90
C ASN A 113 -3.15 -6.43 -9.26
N HIS A 114 -1.82 -6.58 -9.26
CA HIS A 114 -1.03 -6.58 -10.49
C HIS A 114 -0.99 -7.95 -11.19
N ILE A 115 -1.19 -9.03 -10.46
CA ILE A 115 -1.35 -10.39 -11.02
C ILE A 115 -2.81 -10.65 -11.41
N ASN A 116 -3.65 -9.80 -11.43
CA ASN A 116 -5.02 -9.70 -11.94
C ASN A 116 -5.69 -11.04 -12.35
N ILE A 117 -5.70 -12.04 -11.45
CA ILE A 117 -6.47 -13.27 -11.56
C ILE A 117 -7.57 -13.29 -10.50
N PRO A 118 -8.80 -13.77 -10.81
CA PRO A 118 -9.91 -13.81 -9.84
C PRO A 118 -9.58 -14.74 -8.68
N SER A 119 -9.44 -14.22 -7.46
CA SER A 119 -9.10 -15.04 -6.28
C SER A 119 -9.80 -14.54 -5.01
N LEU A 120 -9.86 -15.40 -3.98
CA LEU A 120 -10.39 -15.03 -2.67
C LEU A 120 -9.66 -13.84 -2.03
N PHE A 121 -8.38 -13.65 -2.35
CA PHE A 121 -7.61 -12.53 -1.81
C PHE A 121 -8.09 -11.17 -2.32
N GLN A 122 -8.80 -11.12 -3.45
CA GLN A 122 -9.35 -9.87 -3.96
C GLN A 122 -10.42 -9.26 -3.04
N LEU A 123 -11.08 -10.06 -2.17
CA LEU A 123 -11.96 -9.57 -1.13
C LEU A 123 -11.28 -8.61 -0.15
N LEU A 124 -9.97 -8.73 0.02
CA LEU A 124 -9.17 -7.90 0.93
C LEU A 124 -8.52 -6.70 0.24
N THR A 125 -8.61 -6.63 -1.09
CA THR A 125 -7.99 -5.61 -1.93
C THR A 125 -9.07 -4.74 -2.61
N GLN A 126 -8.74 -4.04 -3.67
CA GLN A 126 -9.71 -3.33 -4.52
C GLN A 126 -10.66 -2.39 -3.75
N GLU A 127 -10.09 -1.52 -2.92
CA GLU A 127 -10.84 -0.55 -2.13
C GLU A 127 -11.75 -1.17 -1.04
N ALA A 128 -11.52 -2.42 -0.62
CA ALA A 128 -12.27 -3.04 0.47
C ALA A 128 -12.23 -2.24 1.79
N TRP A 129 -11.18 -1.45 1.99
CA TRP A 129 -10.93 -0.64 3.19
C TRP A 129 -11.27 0.85 3.00
N GLY A 130 -11.99 1.19 1.97
CA GLY A 130 -12.30 2.55 1.54
C GLY A 130 -11.73 2.86 0.16
N PRO A 131 -12.01 4.02 -0.43
CA PRO A 131 -11.52 4.43 -1.74
C PRO A 131 -10.02 4.77 -1.69
N VAL A 132 -9.20 3.74 -1.41
CA VAL A 132 -7.74 3.80 -1.24
C VAL A 132 -7.11 2.58 -1.90
N SER A 133 -6.00 2.78 -2.59
CA SER A 133 -5.21 1.68 -3.16
C SER A 133 -3.84 1.56 -2.49
N GLY A 134 -3.13 0.46 -2.79
CA GLY A 134 -1.77 0.25 -2.31
C GLY A 134 -0.80 1.36 -2.71
N ALA A 135 -1.03 2.02 -3.86
CA ALA A 135 -0.14 3.04 -4.38
C ALA A 135 -0.11 4.31 -3.50
N GLU A 136 -1.28 4.82 -3.08
CA GLU A 136 -1.37 5.98 -2.19
C GLU A 136 -0.70 5.71 -0.85
N LEU A 137 -0.96 4.51 -0.27
CA LEU A 137 -0.32 4.09 0.97
C LEU A 137 1.20 4.02 0.82
N PHE A 138 1.68 3.48 -0.31
CA PHE A 138 3.11 3.40 -0.61
C PHE A 138 3.77 4.77 -0.68
N VAL A 139 3.18 5.71 -1.41
CA VAL A 139 3.74 7.05 -1.58
C VAL A 139 3.78 7.79 -0.24
N ALA A 140 2.68 7.79 0.51
CA ALA A 140 2.61 8.43 1.82
C ALA A 140 3.60 7.81 2.83
N LEU A 141 3.65 6.46 2.92
CA LEU A 141 4.56 5.75 3.82
C LEU A 141 6.03 5.94 3.42
N SER A 142 6.34 6.04 2.13
CA SER A 142 7.71 6.31 1.66
C SER A 142 8.18 7.69 2.10
N GLY A 143 7.32 8.69 1.98
CA GLY A 143 7.56 10.02 2.55
C GLY A 143 7.79 9.95 4.06
N ALA A 144 6.89 9.28 4.81
CA ALA A 144 6.98 9.17 6.26
C ALA A 144 8.29 8.52 6.74
N VAL A 145 8.67 7.40 6.13
CA VAL A 145 9.93 6.71 6.44
C VAL A 145 11.13 7.61 6.12
N LEU A 146 11.11 8.31 4.98
CA LEU A 146 12.18 9.22 4.61
C LEU A 146 12.30 10.36 5.62
N GLY A 147 11.19 10.98 6.04
CA GLY A 147 11.17 12.01 7.06
C GLY A 147 11.78 11.56 8.39
N MET A 148 11.39 10.37 8.86
CA MET A 148 11.93 9.77 10.09
C MET A 148 13.43 9.50 9.99
N VAL A 149 13.87 8.87 8.89
CA VAL A 149 15.27 8.48 8.68
C VAL A 149 16.16 9.72 8.58
N TYR A 150 15.77 10.72 7.76
CA TYR A 150 16.61 11.89 7.53
C TYR A 150 16.60 12.87 8.70
N ARG A 151 15.53 12.95 9.48
CA ARG A 151 15.55 13.68 10.75
C ARG A 151 16.61 13.12 11.71
N ARG A 152 16.69 11.79 11.84
CA ARG A 152 17.73 11.14 12.69
C ARG A 152 19.13 11.30 12.08
N ARG A 153 19.26 11.05 10.77
CA ARG A 153 20.55 11.12 10.08
C ARG A 153 21.20 12.50 10.20
N LEU A 154 20.42 13.58 10.09
CA LEU A 154 20.91 14.95 10.19
C LEU A 154 21.30 15.39 11.61
N GLN A 155 21.14 14.51 12.62
CA GLN A 155 21.73 14.70 13.94
C GLN A 155 23.21 14.34 13.99
N SER A 156 23.69 13.47 13.08
CA SER A 156 25.06 12.97 13.03
C SER A 156 25.78 13.27 11.70
N THR A 157 25.08 13.74 10.67
CA THR A 157 25.67 14.04 9.36
C THR A 157 25.22 15.43 8.87
N ASP A 158 25.98 15.99 7.94
CA ASP A 158 25.65 17.25 7.30
C ASP A 158 24.63 17.09 6.15
N MET A 159 24.19 18.22 5.61
CA MET A 159 23.22 18.24 4.53
C MET A 159 23.81 17.75 3.19
N VAL A 160 25.12 17.92 2.97
CA VAL A 160 25.79 17.49 1.74
C VAL A 160 25.82 15.97 1.68
N ALA A 161 26.25 15.31 2.76
CA ALA A 161 26.25 13.85 2.85
C ALA A 161 24.83 13.27 2.76
N ALA A 162 23.83 13.94 3.35
CA ALA A 162 22.43 13.56 3.24
C ALA A 162 21.91 13.64 1.79
N THR A 163 22.25 14.72 1.09
CA THR A 163 21.91 14.92 -0.34
C THR A 163 22.54 13.86 -1.21
N GLY A 164 23.84 13.61 -1.04
CA GLY A 164 24.56 12.56 -1.78
C GLY A 164 23.89 11.19 -1.62
N ALA A 165 23.48 10.84 -0.40
CA ALA A 165 22.80 9.57 -0.15
C ALA A 165 21.39 9.50 -0.79
N LEU A 166 20.64 10.60 -0.85
CA LEU A 166 19.35 10.67 -1.54
C LEU A 166 19.52 10.47 -3.04
N TRP A 167 20.49 11.15 -3.65
CA TRP A 167 20.75 11.03 -5.08
C TRP A 167 21.30 9.66 -5.47
N GLN A 168 22.16 9.08 -4.63
CA GLN A 168 22.61 7.68 -4.83
C GLN A 168 21.44 6.72 -4.81
N ARG A 169 20.48 6.93 -3.88
CA ARG A 169 19.25 6.12 -3.82
C ARG A 169 18.37 6.34 -5.04
N ALA A 170 18.18 7.57 -5.50
CA ALA A 170 17.45 7.89 -6.73
C ALA A 170 18.09 7.21 -7.95
N GLY A 171 19.42 7.31 -8.10
CA GLY A 171 20.17 6.67 -9.18
C GLY A 171 20.09 5.13 -9.13
N LYS A 172 20.07 4.54 -7.93
CA LYS A 172 19.85 3.10 -7.77
C LYS A 172 18.47 2.68 -8.24
N LEU A 173 17.42 3.43 -7.85
CA LEU A 173 16.06 3.19 -8.30
C LEU A 173 15.92 3.32 -9.82
N TYR A 174 16.47 4.40 -10.37
CA TYR A 174 16.44 4.67 -11.81
C TYR A 174 17.08 3.53 -12.61
N ARG A 175 18.30 3.11 -12.23
CA ARG A 175 18.97 1.96 -12.87
C ARG A 175 18.16 0.68 -12.76
N THR A 176 17.54 0.44 -11.59
CA THR A 176 16.65 -0.72 -11.42
C THR A 176 15.45 -0.63 -12.34
N ALA A 177 14.84 0.57 -12.50
CA ALA A 177 13.72 0.76 -13.41
C ALA A 177 14.10 0.47 -14.87
N LEU A 178 15.25 1.01 -15.33
CA LEU A 178 15.75 0.72 -16.67
C LEU A 178 15.98 -0.78 -16.89
N LEU A 179 16.62 -1.45 -15.92
CA LEU A 179 16.88 -2.89 -16.03
C LEU A 179 15.60 -3.70 -16.10
N VAL A 180 14.57 -3.36 -15.32
CA VAL A 180 13.27 -4.05 -15.36
C VAL A 180 12.57 -3.83 -16.69
N VAL A 181 12.56 -2.59 -17.19
CA VAL A 181 11.94 -2.25 -18.49
C VAL A 181 12.58 -3.07 -19.61
N LEU A 182 13.91 -3.11 -19.66
CA LEU A 182 14.65 -3.88 -20.67
C LEU A 182 14.49 -5.39 -20.49
N ALA A 183 14.56 -5.90 -19.25
CA ALA A 183 14.41 -7.32 -18.97
C ALA A 183 13.02 -7.84 -19.34
N ILE A 184 11.97 -7.07 -19.08
CA ILE A 184 10.59 -7.40 -19.51
C ILE A 184 10.50 -7.41 -21.04
N PHE A 185 11.03 -6.39 -21.71
CA PHE A 185 11.06 -6.38 -23.18
C PHE A 185 11.74 -7.64 -23.73
N LEU A 186 12.94 -7.97 -23.24
CA LEU A 186 13.68 -9.16 -23.68
C LEU A 186 12.92 -10.47 -23.38
N ALA A 187 12.23 -10.53 -22.23
CA ALA A 187 11.42 -11.71 -21.87
C ALA A 187 10.25 -11.91 -22.84
N THR A 188 9.66 -10.82 -23.36
CA THR A 188 8.57 -10.93 -24.35
C THR A 188 9.02 -11.34 -25.75
N LEU A 189 10.31 -11.34 -26.03
CA LEU A 189 10.89 -11.83 -27.30
C LEU A 189 11.07 -13.38 -27.28
N LEU A 190 10.93 -14.03 -26.14
CA LEU A 190 11.08 -15.46 -26.03
C LEU A 190 9.91 -16.18 -26.73
N PRO A 191 10.17 -17.18 -27.58
CA PRO A 191 9.12 -17.94 -28.25
C PRO A 191 8.15 -18.58 -27.24
N GLY A 192 6.85 -18.44 -27.50
CA GLY A 192 5.80 -19.02 -26.65
C GLY A 192 5.43 -18.21 -25.41
N VAL A 193 6.07 -17.05 -25.15
CA VAL A 193 5.72 -16.17 -24.03
C VAL A 193 4.67 -15.14 -24.47
N ASP A 194 3.50 -15.16 -23.84
CA ASP A 194 2.51 -14.09 -23.98
C ASP A 194 2.86 -12.93 -23.04
N GLY A 195 3.40 -11.87 -23.62
CA GLY A 195 3.82 -10.66 -22.89
C GLY A 195 2.71 -9.62 -22.69
N ARG A 196 1.49 -9.84 -23.21
CA ARG A 196 0.42 -8.81 -23.19
C ARG A 196 0.12 -8.29 -21.79
N VAL A 197 0.16 -9.13 -20.77
CA VAL A 197 -0.08 -8.74 -19.35
C VAL A 197 0.87 -7.63 -18.85
N VAL A 198 2.05 -7.49 -19.44
CA VAL A 198 3.06 -6.48 -19.03
C VAL A 198 3.32 -5.44 -20.12
N THR A 199 2.90 -5.68 -21.35
CA THR A 199 3.13 -4.77 -22.48
C THR A 199 1.89 -4.00 -22.93
N THR A 200 0.71 -4.35 -22.39
CA THR A 200 -0.54 -3.66 -22.68
C THR A 200 -1.27 -3.27 -21.40
N PHE A 201 -2.12 -2.27 -21.49
CA PHE A 201 -3.03 -1.85 -20.43
C PHE A 201 -4.42 -1.67 -21.02
N VAL A 202 -5.41 -2.33 -20.41
CA VAL A 202 -6.81 -2.16 -20.76
C VAL A 202 -7.43 -1.17 -19.78
N ASP A 203 -7.87 -0.03 -20.30
CA ASP A 203 -8.57 0.97 -19.50
C ASP A 203 -10.03 0.51 -19.29
N GLN A 204 -10.36 0.18 -18.06
CA GLN A 204 -11.69 -0.31 -17.70
C GLN A 204 -12.78 0.74 -17.83
N SER A 205 -12.42 2.03 -17.92
CA SER A 205 -13.40 3.11 -18.06
C SER A 205 -13.96 3.25 -19.49
N ASN A 206 -13.15 2.91 -20.49
CA ASN A 206 -13.49 3.06 -21.91
C ASN A 206 -13.26 1.79 -22.75
N GLY A 207 -12.71 0.72 -22.15
CA GLY A 207 -12.41 -0.55 -22.82
C GLY A 207 -11.23 -0.48 -23.81
N GLN A 208 -10.52 0.65 -23.91
CA GLN A 208 -9.40 0.80 -24.84
C GLN A 208 -8.15 0.09 -24.34
N THR A 209 -7.42 -0.54 -25.26
CA THR A 209 -6.14 -1.19 -24.99
C THR A 209 -4.99 -0.28 -25.46
N TYR A 210 -4.12 0.05 -24.52
CA TYR A 210 -2.93 0.88 -24.78
C TYR A 210 -1.68 0.01 -24.81
N GLY A 211 -0.84 0.20 -25.85
CA GLY A 211 0.50 -0.39 -25.91
C GLY A 211 1.44 0.36 -24.97
N LEU A 212 2.13 -0.37 -24.09
CA LEU A 212 3.02 0.21 -23.06
C LEU A 212 4.48 0.27 -23.51
N TYR A 213 4.79 -0.30 -24.64
CA TYR A 213 6.12 -0.33 -25.23
C TYR A 213 6.09 0.21 -26.68
N PRO A 214 5.66 1.46 -26.87
CA PRO A 214 5.59 2.01 -28.22
C PRO A 214 6.96 2.04 -28.87
N ASN A 215 7.02 1.61 -30.14
CA ASN A 215 8.23 1.64 -30.98
C ASN A 215 9.46 0.88 -30.44
N VAL A 216 9.32 0.09 -29.37
CA VAL A 216 10.46 -0.60 -28.75
C VAL A 216 11.09 -1.64 -29.68
N GLY A 217 10.35 -2.19 -30.65
CA GLY A 217 10.89 -3.10 -31.68
C GLY A 217 12.07 -2.52 -32.43
N HIS A 218 12.08 -1.20 -32.66
CA HIS A 218 13.18 -0.50 -33.31
C HIS A 218 14.47 -0.42 -32.47
N LEU A 219 14.47 -0.93 -31.23
CA LEU A 219 15.70 -1.12 -30.45
C LEU A 219 16.65 -2.13 -31.11
N LEU A 220 16.09 -3.03 -31.95
CA LEU A 220 16.88 -4.05 -32.70
C LEU A 220 17.32 -3.57 -34.08
N ASP A 221 16.96 -2.36 -34.51
CA ASP A 221 17.39 -1.76 -35.75
C ASP A 221 18.85 -1.25 -35.64
N TYR A 222 19.53 -1.21 -36.79
CA TYR A 222 20.88 -0.63 -36.85
C TYR A 222 20.92 0.47 -37.93
N PRO A 223 21.34 1.70 -37.58
CA PRO A 223 21.58 2.21 -36.20
C PRO A 223 20.31 2.37 -35.40
N VAL A 224 20.40 2.17 -34.08
CA VAL A 224 19.24 2.33 -33.16
C VAL A 224 18.72 3.77 -33.23
N PRO A 225 17.42 4.00 -33.51
CA PRO A 225 16.89 5.34 -33.59
C PRO A 225 16.96 6.09 -32.24
N GLY A 226 17.45 7.34 -32.26
CA GLY A 226 17.67 8.13 -31.04
C GLY A 226 16.40 8.37 -30.22
N TYR A 227 15.21 8.40 -30.85
CA TYR A 227 13.94 8.54 -30.12
C TYR A 227 13.63 7.33 -29.24
N VAL A 228 14.00 6.12 -29.68
CA VAL A 228 13.80 4.88 -28.86
C VAL A 228 14.66 4.93 -27.62
N LEU A 229 15.94 5.30 -27.79
CA LEU A 229 16.86 5.45 -26.65
C LEU A 229 16.36 6.53 -25.67
N ARG A 230 15.92 7.66 -26.19
CA ARG A 230 15.33 8.74 -25.38
C ARG A 230 14.12 8.24 -24.59
N ASP A 231 13.22 7.50 -25.21
CA ASP A 231 11.96 7.06 -24.59
C ASP A 231 12.21 5.98 -23.51
N ILE A 232 13.23 5.13 -23.70
CA ILE A 232 13.71 4.21 -22.67
C ILE A 232 14.33 5.00 -21.49
N LEU A 233 15.25 5.93 -21.77
CA LEU A 233 15.95 6.70 -20.75
C LEU A 233 15.01 7.61 -19.97
N LEU A 234 13.97 8.16 -20.58
CA LEU A 234 12.97 8.98 -19.91
C LEU A 234 11.83 8.15 -19.27
N LEU A 235 11.94 6.81 -19.26
CA LEU A 235 10.91 5.91 -18.74
C LEU A 235 9.52 6.21 -19.33
N ARG A 236 9.46 6.47 -20.64
CA ARG A 236 8.22 6.69 -21.41
C ARG A 236 7.55 5.40 -21.83
N LEU A 237 8.20 4.28 -21.56
CA LEU A 237 7.72 2.93 -21.82
C LEU A 237 8.09 2.02 -20.65
N GLY A 238 7.32 0.95 -20.48
CA GLY A 238 7.52 -0.02 -19.42
C GLY A 238 6.21 -0.66 -18.94
N PRO A 239 6.28 -1.74 -18.15
CA PRO A 239 5.08 -2.40 -17.65
C PRO A 239 4.32 -1.48 -16.68
N TYR A 240 2.98 -1.43 -16.81
CA TYR A 240 2.15 -0.56 -15.96
C TYR A 240 2.29 -0.90 -14.47
N GLN A 241 2.57 -2.16 -14.15
CA GLN A 241 2.83 -2.64 -12.79
C GLN A 241 4.04 -1.95 -12.14
N PHE A 242 4.90 -1.32 -12.96
CA PHE A 242 6.16 -0.72 -12.50
C PHE A 242 6.22 0.80 -12.65
N ASN A 243 5.20 1.41 -13.23
CA ASN A 243 5.17 2.84 -13.56
C ASN A 243 5.46 3.77 -12.38
N ILE A 244 4.98 3.46 -11.18
CA ILE A 244 5.17 4.28 -9.99
C ILE A 244 6.66 4.52 -9.64
N MET A 245 7.58 3.70 -10.17
CA MET A 245 9.02 3.86 -9.91
C MET A 245 9.58 5.15 -10.51
N GLY A 246 9.08 5.59 -11.66
CA GLY A 246 9.44 6.89 -12.23
C GLY A 246 9.09 8.06 -11.29
N LEU A 247 7.89 8.04 -10.72
CA LEU A 247 7.47 9.00 -9.69
C LEU A 247 8.45 9.01 -8.50
N TYR A 248 8.83 7.83 -7.98
CA TYR A 248 9.76 7.74 -6.84
C TYR A 248 11.16 8.28 -7.16
N VAL A 249 11.66 8.07 -8.36
CA VAL A 249 12.96 8.63 -8.79
C VAL A 249 12.92 10.14 -8.69
N VAL A 250 11.88 10.78 -9.24
CA VAL A 250 11.72 12.24 -9.21
C VAL A 250 11.56 12.76 -7.78
N LEU A 251 10.71 12.13 -6.98
CA LEU A 251 10.49 12.51 -5.58
C LEU A 251 11.78 12.42 -4.75
N LEU A 252 12.63 11.43 -4.98
CA LEU A 252 13.92 11.31 -4.31
C LEU A 252 14.93 12.35 -4.79
N LEU A 253 14.93 12.70 -6.08
CA LEU A 253 15.80 13.76 -6.61
C LEU A 253 15.48 15.12 -5.98
N VAL A 254 14.19 15.42 -5.74
CA VAL A 254 13.72 16.66 -5.11
C VAL A 254 13.82 16.62 -3.57
N SER A 255 13.88 15.42 -2.97
CA SER A 255 13.88 15.23 -1.51
C SER A 255 14.93 16.03 -0.73
N PRO A 256 16.14 16.32 -1.23
CA PRO A 256 17.08 17.21 -0.53
C PRO A 256 16.49 18.59 -0.22
N LEU A 257 15.76 19.19 -1.17
CA LEU A 257 15.09 20.48 -0.98
C LEU A 257 13.98 20.39 0.08
N LEU A 258 13.19 19.31 0.03
CA LEU A 258 12.11 19.08 0.99
C LEU A 258 12.66 18.91 2.42
N VAL A 259 13.73 18.12 2.55
CA VAL A 259 14.41 17.90 3.84
C VAL A 259 15.07 19.18 4.35
N ALA A 260 15.67 19.98 3.48
CA ALA A 260 16.25 21.28 3.84
C ALA A 260 15.19 22.26 4.36
N ALA A 261 14.01 22.29 3.71
CA ALA A 261 12.87 23.11 4.16
C ALA A 261 12.40 22.67 5.57
N LEU A 262 12.26 21.38 5.81
CA LEU A 262 11.88 20.86 7.15
C LEU A 262 12.94 21.14 8.21
N ARG A 263 14.23 21.04 7.88
CA ARG A 263 15.33 21.40 8.78
C ARG A 263 15.28 22.89 9.17
N ARG A 264 14.92 23.75 8.21
CA ARG A 264 14.73 25.20 8.43
C ARG A 264 13.39 25.55 9.07
N ARG A 265 12.60 24.56 9.51
CA ARG A 265 11.26 24.72 10.11
C ARG A 265 10.23 25.37 9.16
N LEU A 266 10.44 25.30 7.86
CA LEU A 266 9.54 25.87 6.84
C LEU A 266 8.42 24.89 6.46
N VAL A 267 7.91 24.11 7.41
CA VAL A 267 6.88 23.09 7.15
C VAL A 267 5.60 23.67 6.57
N LEU A 268 5.12 24.82 7.07
CA LEU A 268 3.91 25.44 6.54
C LEU A 268 4.10 25.90 5.09
N VAL A 269 5.24 26.52 4.77
CA VAL A 269 5.55 26.92 3.40
C VAL A 269 5.61 25.68 2.50
N LEU A 270 6.27 24.61 2.95
CA LEU A 270 6.36 23.36 2.22
C LEU A 270 4.98 22.77 1.91
N LEU A 271 4.11 22.71 2.90
CA LEU A 271 2.74 22.21 2.72
C LEU A 271 1.91 23.12 1.80
N LEU A 272 2.00 24.43 1.96
CA LEU A 272 1.29 25.39 1.10
C LEU A 272 1.74 25.26 -0.36
N VAL A 273 3.06 25.18 -0.61
CA VAL A 273 3.59 24.96 -1.97
C VAL A 273 3.09 23.61 -2.52
N SER A 274 3.09 22.56 -1.71
CA SER A 274 2.60 21.24 -2.12
C SER A 274 1.12 21.29 -2.52
N TRP A 275 0.28 21.99 -1.77
CA TRP A 275 -1.14 22.21 -2.10
C TRP A 275 -1.32 23.10 -3.32
N ALA A 276 -0.48 24.13 -3.49
CA ALA A 276 -0.53 24.99 -4.68
C ALA A 276 -0.20 24.18 -5.96
N LEU A 277 0.83 23.32 -5.92
CA LEU A 277 1.16 22.43 -7.04
C LEU A 277 0.02 21.45 -7.36
N TYR A 278 -0.62 20.87 -6.33
CA TYR A 278 -1.82 20.06 -6.49
C TYR A 278 -2.95 20.86 -7.17
N GLY A 279 -3.21 22.09 -6.72
CA GLY A 279 -4.23 22.98 -7.31
C GLY A 279 -3.94 23.32 -8.77
N VAL A 280 -2.67 23.59 -9.11
CA VAL A 280 -2.27 23.83 -10.50
C VAL A 280 -2.61 22.62 -11.39
N ASN A 281 -2.32 21.41 -10.92
CA ASN A 281 -2.64 20.22 -11.71
C ASN A 281 -4.15 19.94 -11.79
N ALA A 282 -4.89 20.23 -10.73
CA ALA A 282 -6.35 20.10 -10.74
C ALA A 282 -7.03 21.06 -11.74
N LEU A 283 -6.40 22.21 -12.03
CA LEU A 283 -6.93 23.20 -12.96
C LEU A 283 -6.49 23.01 -14.42
N ARG A 284 -5.31 22.39 -14.67
CA ARG A 284 -4.67 22.41 -16.00
C ARG A 284 -4.11 21.08 -16.48
N GLU A 285 -4.17 19.99 -15.72
CA GLU A 285 -3.61 18.67 -16.07
C GLU A 285 -2.20 18.74 -16.68
N VAL A 286 -1.23 19.19 -15.90
CA VAL A 286 0.15 19.42 -16.35
C VAL A 286 0.98 18.13 -16.29
N SER A 287 1.47 17.66 -17.43
CA SER A 287 2.53 16.64 -17.51
C SER A 287 3.88 17.34 -17.69
N LEU A 288 4.80 17.19 -16.74
CA LEU A 288 6.10 17.86 -16.75
C LEU A 288 7.16 17.11 -17.53
N LEU A 289 7.19 15.80 -17.44
CA LEU A 289 8.24 14.94 -17.99
C LEU A 289 7.76 14.16 -19.21
N HIS A 290 6.46 14.12 -19.45
CA HIS A 290 5.83 13.28 -20.46
C HIS A 290 6.27 11.81 -20.33
N ALA A 291 6.52 11.38 -19.09
CA ALA A 291 6.87 10.01 -18.76
C ALA A 291 5.59 9.18 -18.56
N GLN A 292 5.67 7.87 -18.83
CA GLN A 292 4.52 6.99 -18.76
C GLN A 292 3.84 6.99 -17.37
N PHE A 293 4.61 7.19 -16.30
CA PHE A 293 4.05 7.21 -14.95
C PHE A 293 3.12 8.40 -14.70
N GLU A 294 3.27 9.52 -15.42
CA GLU A 294 2.44 10.71 -15.20
C GLU A 294 0.98 10.53 -15.61
N THR A 295 0.68 9.55 -16.45
CA THR A 295 -0.72 9.20 -16.78
C THR A 295 -1.47 8.66 -15.55
N PRO A 296 -1.03 7.57 -14.87
CA PRO A 296 -1.71 7.09 -13.67
C PRO A 296 -1.31 7.83 -12.37
N PHE A 297 -0.18 8.55 -12.36
CA PHE A 297 0.42 9.19 -11.18
C PHE A 297 0.94 10.60 -11.52
N PRO A 298 0.08 11.58 -11.87
CA PRO A 298 0.51 12.94 -12.18
C PRO A 298 1.40 13.52 -11.08
N LEU A 299 2.62 13.94 -11.45
CA LEU A 299 3.66 14.30 -10.48
C LEU A 299 3.22 15.41 -9.52
N LEU A 300 2.60 16.48 -10.05
CA LEU A 300 2.16 17.61 -9.24
C LEU A 300 1.03 17.26 -8.27
N THR A 301 0.25 16.24 -8.57
CA THR A 301 -0.81 15.71 -7.69
C THR A 301 -0.23 14.74 -6.65
N TRP A 302 0.51 13.71 -7.10
CA TRP A 302 0.94 12.63 -6.22
C TRP A 302 2.08 13.02 -5.27
N GLN A 303 2.84 14.09 -5.56
CA GLN A 303 3.81 14.63 -4.62
C GLN A 303 3.15 15.04 -3.29
N LEU A 304 1.85 15.41 -3.28
CA LEU A 304 1.13 15.81 -2.09
C LEU A 304 1.19 14.73 -1.00
N LEU A 305 0.91 13.47 -1.35
CA LEU A 305 0.98 12.33 -0.43
C LEU A 305 2.38 12.14 0.14
N PHE A 306 3.40 12.26 -0.71
CA PHE A 306 4.78 12.10 -0.29
C PHE A 306 5.23 13.23 0.65
N VAL A 307 4.92 14.47 0.34
CA VAL A 307 5.31 15.66 1.14
C VAL A 307 4.62 15.63 2.50
N HIS A 308 3.31 15.31 2.54
CA HIS A 308 2.58 15.18 3.81
C HIS A 308 3.10 13.99 4.62
N GLY A 309 3.38 12.85 3.99
CA GLY A 309 4.05 11.73 4.63
C GLY A 309 5.40 12.13 5.21
N LEU A 310 6.25 12.83 4.43
CA LEU A 310 7.57 13.31 4.83
C LEU A 310 7.47 14.23 6.07
N ALA A 311 6.55 15.18 6.05
CA ALA A 311 6.30 16.07 7.19
C ALA A 311 5.81 15.28 8.43
N ALA A 312 4.87 14.34 8.24
CA ALA A 312 4.39 13.49 9.32
C ALA A 312 5.51 12.63 9.93
N GLY A 313 6.37 12.05 9.10
CA GLY A 313 7.54 11.31 9.55
C GLY A 313 8.55 12.18 10.29
N TRP A 314 8.81 13.38 9.79
CA TRP A 314 9.71 14.34 10.42
C TRP A 314 9.22 14.79 11.81
N TYR A 315 7.93 15.07 11.95
CA TYR A 315 7.31 15.51 13.20
C TYR A 315 6.63 14.37 13.98
N ARG A 316 6.97 13.12 13.67
CA ARG A 316 6.34 11.92 14.26
C ARG A 316 6.18 11.96 15.78
N GLU A 317 7.22 12.38 16.49
CA GLU A 317 7.19 12.42 17.96
C GLU A 317 6.17 13.44 18.50
N ALA A 318 6.06 14.60 17.85
CA ALA A 318 5.07 15.62 18.20
C ALA A 318 3.64 15.12 17.91
N LEU A 319 3.43 14.47 16.76
CA LEU A 319 2.14 13.86 16.40
C LEU A 319 1.74 12.77 17.40
N LEU A 320 2.67 11.90 17.81
CA LEU A 320 2.40 10.86 18.80
C LEU A 320 2.09 11.43 20.19
N ARG A 321 2.78 12.50 20.61
CA ARG A 321 2.42 13.21 21.87
C ARG A 321 1.02 13.82 21.77
N GLY A 322 0.70 14.49 20.65
CA GLY A 322 -0.64 15.03 20.41
C GLY A 322 -1.73 13.97 20.43
N ALA A 323 -1.51 12.83 19.80
CA ALA A 323 -2.47 11.71 19.78
C ALA A 323 -2.76 11.10 21.18
N ARG A 324 -1.89 11.34 22.18
CA ARG A 324 -2.08 10.88 23.57
C ARG A 324 -2.95 11.81 24.40
N THR A 325 -3.18 13.05 23.96
CA THR A 325 -4.08 13.99 24.63
C THR A 325 -5.54 13.53 24.52
N ALA A 326 -6.44 14.09 25.30
CA ALA A 326 -7.86 13.76 25.23
C ALA A 326 -8.44 14.06 23.84
N TRP A 327 -8.13 15.22 23.29
CA TRP A 327 -8.54 15.65 21.93
C TRP A 327 -7.91 14.77 20.84
N GLY A 328 -6.63 14.41 20.99
CA GLY A 328 -5.95 13.52 20.05
C GLY A 328 -6.57 12.14 20.03
N ARG A 329 -6.92 11.58 21.20
CA ARG A 329 -7.64 10.28 21.27
C ARG A 329 -9.02 10.36 20.64
N ALA A 330 -9.77 11.43 20.87
CA ALA A 330 -11.04 11.66 20.19
C ALA A 330 -10.86 11.72 18.66
N GLY A 331 -9.83 12.46 18.19
CA GLY A 331 -9.47 12.51 16.76
C GLY A 331 -9.12 11.15 16.17
N VAL A 332 -8.40 10.29 16.90
CA VAL A 332 -8.10 8.91 16.47
C VAL A 332 -9.39 8.08 16.38
N VAL A 333 -10.28 8.18 17.35
CA VAL A 333 -11.58 7.48 17.31
C VAL A 333 -12.40 7.94 16.09
N LEU A 334 -12.48 9.24 15.86
CA LEU A 334 -13.15 9.79 14.69
C LEU A 334 -12.51 9.33 13.38
N ALA A 335 -11.18 9.21 13.33
CA ALA A 335 -10.50 8.67 12.15
C ALA A 335 -10.89 7.20 11.89
N VAL A 336 -10.97 6.37 12.93
CA VAL A 336 -11.38 4.96 12.81
C VAL A 336 -12.83 4.86 12.31
N LEU A 337 -13.74 5.65 12.89
CA LEU A 337 -15.14 5.67 12.46
C LEU A 337 -15.31 6.23 11.04
N GLY A 338 -14.53 7.27 10.70
CA GLY A 338 -14.49 7.83 9.35
C GLY A 338 -13.94 6.82 8.32
N SER A 339 -12.91 6.05 8.69
CA SER A 339 -12.41 4.96 7.83
C SER A 339 -13.48 3.89 7.59
N LEU A 340 -14.25 3.52 8.62
CA LEU A 340 -15.36 2.60 8.45
C LEU A 340 -16.44 3.19 7.51
N ALA A 341 -16.82 4.46 7.71
CA ALA A 341 -17.81 5.09 6.84
C ALA A 341 -17.38 5.11 5.38
N LEU A 342 -16.09 5.38 5.11
CA LEU A 342 -15.52 5.35 3.76
C LEU A 342 -15.40 3.94 3.20
N ALA A 343 -15.14 2.93 4.05
CA ALA A 343 -15.19 1.53 3.63
C ALA A 343 -16.63 1.14 3.23
N VAL A 344 -17.62 1.49 4.06
CA VAL A 344 -19.04 1.26 3.74
C VAL A 344 -19.43 1.99 2.43
N PHE A 345 -18.95 3.21 2.21
CA PHE A 345 -19.12 3.90 0.94
C PHE A 345 -18.54 3.08 -0.22
N SER A 346 -17.29 2.62 -0.13
CA SER A 346 -16.66 1.80 -1.17
C SER A 346 -17.39 0.49 -1.46
N TRP A 347 -18.00 -0.15 -0.45
CA TRP A 347 -18.75 -1.38 -0.64
C TRP A 347 -20.03 -1.19 -1.49
N ASN A 348 -20.45 0.03 -1.76
CA ASN A 348 -21.53 0.33 -2.72
C ASN A 348 -21.06 0.47 -4.16
N ASN A 349 -19.75 0.28 -4.46
CA ASN A 349 -19.21 0.47 -5.79
C ASN A 349 -19.76 -0.59 -6.77
N PRO A 350 -20.51 -0.20 -7.82
CA PRO A 350 -21.10 -1.13 -8.77
C PRO A 350 -20.09 -1.70 -9.78
N PHE A 351 -18.89 -1.11 -9.87
CA PHE A 351 -17.89 -1.45 -10.89
C PHE A 351 -16.64 -2.14 -10.33
N LEU A 352 -16.54 -2.28 -9.00
CA LEU A 352 -15.50 -3.12 -8.44
C LEU A 352 -15.86 -4.57 -8.70
N SER A 353 -15.29 -5.14 -9.76
CA SER A 353 -15.20 -6.58 -9.88
C SER A 353 -14.20 -7.09 -8.82
N ASN A 354 -14.67 -7.18 -7.57
CA ASN A 354 -14.09 -8.17 -6.69
C ASN A 354 -14.51 -9.49 -7.31
N GLY A 355 -13.68 -10.49 -7.43
CA GLY A 355 -14.03 -11.77 -8.06
C GLY A 355 -15.29 -12.48 -7.48
N TRP A 356 -16.01 -11.84 -6.59
CA TRP A 356 -17.20 -12.25 -5.85
C TRP A 356 -18.44 -11.42 -6.20
N ASP A 357 -18.28 -10.29 -6.85
CA ASP A 357 -19.35 -9.33 -7.16
C ASP A 357 -20.31 -9.04 -5.98
N VAL A 358 -19.77 -9.10 -4.75
CA VAL A 358 -20.58 -8.79 -3.55
C VAL A 358 -20.49 -7.31 -3.28
N ARG A 359 -21.63 -6.63 -3.35
CA ARG A 359 -21.73 -5.20 -3.03
C ARG A 359 -22.93 -4.87 -2.18
N LEU A 360 -22.87 -3.73 -1.51
CA LEU A 360 -24.02 -3.11 -0.89
C LEU A 360 -24.75 -2.23 -1.90
N ALA A 361 -26.06 -2.12 -1.77
CA ALA A 361 -26.87 -1.17 -2.53
C ALA A 361 -27.63 -0.24 -1.55
N LEU A 362 -26.86 0.46 -0.71
CA LEU A 362 -27.37 1.52 0.18
C LEU A 362 -27.48 2.86 -0.55
N LEU A 363 -26.66 3.03 -1.58
CA LEU A 363 -26.67 4.21 -2.46
C LEU A 363 -27.11 3.79 -3.87
N PRO A 364 -27.97 4.58 -4.55
CA PRO A 364 -28.21 4.41 -5.98
C PRO A 364 -26.92 4.49 -6.78
N GLU A 365 -26.77 3.69 -7.83
CA GLU A 365 -25.55 3.62 -8.65
C GLU A 365 -25.16 4.97 -9.21
N SER A 366 -26.11 5.74 -9.75
CA SER A 366 -25.85 7.08 -10.27
C SER A 366 -25.26 7.99 -9.21
N ARG A 367 -25.86 8.00 -7.99
CA ARG A 367 -25.39 8.82 -6.88
C ARG A 367 -23.99 8.42 -6.42
N PHE A 368 -23.72 7.10 -6.34
CA PHE A 368 -22.39 6.61 -6.03
C PHE A 368 -21.36 7.12 -7.05
N LEU A 369 -21.67 6.97 -8.34
CA LEU A 369 -20.77 7.39 -9.42
C LEU A 369 -20.50 8.89 -9.44
N ASP A 370 -21.51 9.71 -9.21
CA ASP A 370 -21.35 11.17 -9.14
C ASP A 370 -20.38 11.54 -8.02
N LEU A 371 -20.61 11.00 -6.80
CA LEU A 371 -19.73 11.23 -5.65
C LEU A 371 -18.32 10.69 -5.90
N TYR A 372 -18.21 9.50 -6.49
CA TYR A 372 -16.92 8.86 -6.75
C TYR A 372 -16.11 9.66 -7.77
N ARG A 373 -16.72 10.08 -8.87
CA ARG A 373 -16.08 10.90 -9.91
C ARG A 373 -15.65 12.27 -9.38
N GLN A 374 -16.47 12.87 -8.53
CA GLN A 374 -16.20 14.21 -8.01
C GLN A 374 -15.11 14.21 -6.94
N TYR A 375 -15.06 13.20 -6.04
CA TYR A 375 -14.23 13.25 -4.84
C TYR A 375 -13.21 12.12 -4.69
N PHE A 376 -13.33 11.02 -5.43
CA PHE A 376 -12.57 9.81 -5.15
C PHE A 376 -11.77 9.27 -6.34
N LEU A 377 -11.71 9.97 -7.46
CA LEU A 377 -10.90 9.54 -8.61
C LEU A 377 -9.43 9.38 -8.22
N ARG A 378 -8.83 8.29 -8.67
CA ARG A 378 -7.47 7.92 -8.32
C ARG A 378 -6.41 8.77 -8.99
N PRO A 379 -6.41 9.02 -10.31
CA PRO A 379 -5.35 9.80 -10.94
C PRO A 379 -5.24 11.22 -10.38
N THR A 380 -6.38 11.87 -10.18
CA THR A 380 -6.48 13.23 -9.67
C THR A 380 -6.37 13.34 -8.15
N LEU A 381 -6.31 12.20 -7.43
CA LEU A 381 -6.35 12.14 -5.95
C LEU A 381 -7.44 13.06 -5.39
N GLY A 382 -8.68 12.87 -5.79
CA GLY A 382 -9.80 13.67 -5.30
C GLY A 382 -9.77 13.89 -3.79
N LEU A 383 -10.28 15.01 -3.30
CA LEU A 383 -10.18 15.41 -1.87
C LEU A 383 -10.71 14.33 -0.91
N GLY A 384 -11.79 13.63 -1.29
CA GLY A 384 -12.32 12.51 -0.51
C GLY A 384 -11.33 11.34 -0.44
N ARG A 385 -10.57 11.08 -1.51
CA ARG A 385 -9.52 10.07 -1.55
C ARG A 385 -8.34 10.43 -0.67
N LEU A 386 -7.91 11.69 -0.68
CA LEU A 386 -6.87 12.19 0.23
C LEU A 386 -7.27 12.03 1.69
N LEU A 387 -8.52 12.39 2.02
CA LEU A 387 -9.08 12.19 3.35
C LEU A 387 -9.11 10.70 3.73
N ALA A 388 -9.54 9.83 2.82
CA ALA A 388 -9.59 8.38 3.04
C ALA A 388 -8.20 7.81 3.36
N VAL A 389 -7.17 8.21 2.62
CA VAL A 389 -5.77 7.80 2.88
C VAL A 389 -5.31 8.26 4.26
N ALA A 390 -5.57 9.51 4.64
CA ALA A 390 -5.19 10.06 5.94
C ALA A 390 -5.88 9.32 7.09
N LEU A 391 -7.21 9.14 7.00
CA LEU A 391 -8.00 8.46 8.02
C LEU A 391 -7.56 6.98 8.15
N LEU A 392 -7.36 6.29 7.04
CA LEU A 392 -6.94 4.89 7.03
C LEU A 392 -5.55 4.72 7.65
N LEU A 393 -4.57 5.57 7.31
CA LEU A 393 -3.22 5.50 7.88
C LEU A 393 -3.24 5.75 9.39
N VAL A 394 -4.01 6.74 9.87
CA VAL A 394 -4.18 7.01 11.30
C VAL A 394 -4.82 5.81 11.99
N SER A 395 -5.88 5.26 11.42
CA SER A 395 -6.63 4.12 11.96
C SER A 395 -5.77 2.86 12.06
N VAL A 396 -5.09 2.49 10.97
CA VAL A 396 -4.21 1.31 10.94
C VAL A 396 -3.05 1.48 11.92
N TYR A 397 -2.43 2.66 11.97
CA TYR A 397 -1.35 2.91 12.90
C TYR A 397 -1.80 2.85 14.37
N ALA A 398 -3.00 3.36 14.67
CA ALA A 398 -3.59 3.30 16.01
C ALA A 398 -3.95 1.86 16.40
N LEU A 399 -4.56 1.08 15.51
CA LEU A 399 -4.88 -0.33 15.72
C LEU A 399 -3.61 -1.16 15.94
N LEU A 400 -2.58 -0.97 15.12
CA LEU A 400 -1.28 -1.62 15.31
C LEU A 400 -0.62 -1.22 16.61
N THR A 401 -0.80 0.03 17.07
CA THR A 401 -0.29 0.48 18.37
C THR A 401 -1.00 -0.23 19.52
N ALA A 402 -2.33 -0.34 19.44
CA ALA A 402 -3.16 -0.93 20.49
C ALA A 402 -3.04 -2.46 20.58
N TYR A 403 -2.92 -3.11 19.41
CA TYR A 403 -2.97 -4.57 19.26
C TYR A 403 -1.69 -5.17 18.68
N TRP A 404 -0.53 -4.56 18.91
CA TRP A 404 0.72 -4.96 18.30
C TRP A 404 1.09 -6.42 18.50
N ARG A 405 1.10 -6.90 19.75
CA ARG A 405 1.54 -8.27 20.03
C ARG A 405 0.70 -9.34 19.34
N PRO A 406 -0.64 -9.33 19.41
CA PRO A 406 -1.44 -10.32 18.69
C PRO A 406 -1.29 -10.18 17.16
N LEU A 407 -1.26 -8.97 16.61
CA LEU A 407 -1.11 -8.76 15.17
C LEU A 407 0.28 -9.14 14.67
N ARG A 408 1.33 -8.84 15.45
CA ARG A 408 2.70 -9.25 15.12
C ARG A 408 2.85 -10.77 15.13
N ARG A 409 2.20 -11.47 16.08
CA ARG A 409 2.22 -12.95 16.12
C ARG A 409 1.48 -13.57 14.94
N ALA A 410 0.33 -13.03 14.59
CA ALA A 410 -0.51 -13.56 13.53
C ALA A 410 0.05 -13.24 12.13
N LEU A 411 0.48 -12.01 11.89
CA LEU A 411 0.80 -11.48 10.55
C LEU A 411 2.27 -11.08 10.40
N GLY A 412 2.97 -10.75 11.50
CA GLY A 412 4.29 -10.15 11.45
C GLY A 412 5.36 -11.08 10.85
N TRP A 413 5.25 -12.40 11.04
CA TRP A 413 6.18 -13.39 10.47
C TRP A 413 6.18 -13.36 8.93
N PHE A 414 5.06 -12.99 8.34
CA PHE A 414 4.87 -12.91 6.88
C PHE A 414 5.07 -11.48 6.37
N LEU A 415 4.35 -10.49 6.94
CA LEU A 415 4.32 -9.13 6.41
C LEU A 415 5.57 -8.31 6.71
N VAL A 416 6.19 -8.45 7.90
CA VAL A 416 7.35 -7.63 8.27
C VAL A 416 8.55 -7.87 7.33
N PRO A 417 8.95 -9.11 7.00
CA PRO A 417 10.02 -9.35 6.03
C PRO A 417 9.73 -8.73 4.64
N LEU A 418 8.49 -8.87 4.13
CA LEU A 418 8.08 -8.26 2.86
C LEU A 418 8.14 -6.73 2.92
N GLY A 419 7.68 -6.14 4.02
CA GLY A 419 7.74 -4.70 4.25
C GLY A 419 9.15 -4.14 4.35
N GLN A 420 10.11 -4.93 4.82
CA GLN A 420 11.53 -4.56 4.86
C GLN A 420 12.21 -4.66 3.50
N ALA A 421 11.68 -5.47 2.60
CA ALA A 421 12.21 -5.71 1.27
C ALA A 421 11.24 -5.26 0.16
N THR A 422 10.50 -4.17 0.38
CA THR A 422 9.41 -3.75 -0.53
C THR A 422 9.87 -3.48 -1.95
N LEU A 423 11.03 -2.86 -2.16
CA LEU A 423 11.55 -2.61 -3.51
C LEU A 423 11.86 -3.93 -4.22
N TYR A 424 12.46 -4.88 -3.51
CA TYR A 424 12.72 -6.20 -4.05
C TYR A 424 11.42 -6.89 -4.48
N VAL A 425 10.42 -6.94 -3.60
CA VAL A 425 9.10 -7.52 -3.91
C VAL A 425 8.46 -6.80 -5.10
N PHE A 426 8.62 -5.46 -5.14
CA PHE A 426 8.09 -4.64 -6.22
C PHE A 426 8.78 -4.90 -7.58
N VAL A 427 10.03 -5.33 -7.60
CA VAL A 427 10.69 -5.78 -8.84
C VAL A 427 10.22 -7.19 -9.22
N VAL A 428 10.24 -8.11 -8.27
CA VAL A 428 10.01 -9.53 -8.54
C VAL A 428 8.56 -9.81 -8.98
N HIS A 429 7.57 -9.07 -8.45
CA HIS A 429 6.16 -9.32 -8.78
C HIS A 429 5.82 -9.08 -10.26
N VAL A 430 6.54 -8.19 -10.96
CA VAL A 430 6.31 -7.96 -12.39
C VAL A 430 6.64 -9.21 -13.21
N PHE A 431 7.73 -9.88 -12.83
CA PHE A 431 8.10 -11.16 -13.46
C PHE A 431 7.12 -12.27 -13.09
N PHE A 432 6.61 -12.29 -11.85
CA PHE A 432 5.54 -13.23 -11.48
C PHE A 432 4.25 -12.96 -12.26
N ALA A 433 3.90 -11.70 -12.52
CA ALA A 433 2.74 -11.40 -13.36
C ALA A 433 2.90 -12.00 -14.77
N LEU A 434 4.10 -11.88 -15.35
CA LEU A 434 4.41 -12.50 -16.64
C LEU A 434 4.35 -14.05 -16.56
N VAL A 435 4.93 -14.65 -15.52
CA VAL A 435 4.91 -16.10 -15.34
C VAL A 435 3.48 -16.62 -15.17
N VAL A 436 2.68 -16.03 -14.29
CA VAL A 436 1.30 -16.43 -14.03
C VAL A 436 0.43 -16.37 -15.28
N ALA A 437 0.60 -15.31 -16.09
CA ALA A 437 -0.12 -15.17 -17.36
C ALA A 437 0.19 -16.27 -18.39
N ASN A 438 1.33 -16.95 -18.23
CA ASN A 438 1.76 -18.04 -19.11
C ASN A 438 1.58 -19.44 -18.49
N VAL A 439 0.96 -19.55 -17.29
CA VAL A 439 0.62 -20.86 -16.70
C VAL A 439 -0.78 -21.27 -17.14
N PRO A 440 -0.92 -22.41 -17.87
CA PRO A 440 -2.23 -22.87 -18.31
C PRO A 440 -3.20 -23.08 -17.14
N GLY A 441 -4.42 -22.57 -17.31
CA GLY A 441 -5.50 -22.70 -16.32
C GLY A 441 -5.59 -21.57 -15.30
N LEU A 442 -4.51 -20.82 -15.03
CA LEU A 442 -4.61 -19.61 -14.19
C LEU A 442 -5.28 -18.49 -14.98
N GLY A 443 -6.14 -17.71 -14.28
CA GLY A 443 -6.95 -16.64 -14.90
C GLY A 443 -8.13 -17.15 -15.74
N SER A 444 -8.42 -18.45 -15.71
CA SER A 444 -9.55 -19.06 -16.45
C SER A 444 -10.91 -18.84 -15.77
N GLY A 445 -10.96 -18.17 -14.62
CA GLY A 445 -12.17 -17.96 -13.82
C GLY A 445 -12.41 -19.05 -12.75
N ASN A 446 -11.51 -20.03 -12.62
CA ASN A 446 -11.55 -20.96 -11.49
C ASN A 446 -10.97 -20.29 -10.24
N VAL A 447 -11.84 -19.71 -9.42
CA VAL A 447 -11.47 -18.92 -8.24
C VAL A 447 -10.59 -19.69 -7.24
N LEU A 448 -10.80 -20.99 -7.08
CA LEU A 448 -9.97 -21.81 -6.17
C LEU A 448 -8.55 -22.00 -6.72
N LEU A 449 -8.43 -22.32 -8.00
CA LEU A 449 -7.14 -22.48 -8.68
C LEU A 449 -6.37 -21.14 -8.66
N ASP A 450 -7.04 -20.04 -8.99
CA ASP A 450 -6.47 -18.71 -8.97
C ASP A 450 -6.06 -18.27 -7.56
N THR A 451 -6.83 -18.68 -6.53
CA THR A 451 -6.44 -18.44 -5.12
C THR A 451 -5.17 -19.21 -4.76
N VAL A 452 -5.05 -20.46 -5.19
CA VAL A 452 -3.81 -21.25 -5.00
C VAL A 452 -2.65 -20.62 -5.77
N GLY A 453 -2.88 -20.13 -6.99
CA GLY A 453 -1.88 -19.40 -7.78
C GLY A 453 -1.36 -18.16 -7.05
N HIS A 454 -2.25 -17.30 -6.55
CA HIS A 454 -1.88 -16.13 -5.72
C HIS A 454 -1.14 -16.54 -4.44
N ALA A 455 -1.62 -17.57 -3.73
CA ALA A 455 -0.96 -18.08 -2.52
C ALA A 455 0.46 -18.58 -2.83
N ALA A 456 0.65 -19.27 -3.95
CA ALA A 456 1.95 -19.74 -4.40
C ALA A 456 2.91 -18.59 -4.69
N VAL A 457 2.47 -17.56 -5.44
CA VAL A 457 3.28 -16.35 -5.70
C VAL A 457 3.68 -15.64 -4.41
N LEU A 458 2.73 -15.44 -3.49
CA LEU A 458 3.02 -14.81 -2.20
C LEU A 458 3.99 -15.63 -1.36
N ALA A 459 3.82 -16.96 -1.31
CA ALA A 459 4.70 -17.89 -0.59
C ALA A 459 6.12 -17.89 -1.19
N LEU A 460 6.23 -17.98 -2.52
CA LEU A 460 7.51 -17.93 -3.23
C LEU A 460 8.21 -16.59 -3.00
N THR A 461 7.50 -15.47 -3.13
CA THR A 461 8.04 -14.13 -2.87
C THR A 461 8.57 -14.02 -1.43
N TRP A 462 7.79 -14.50 -0.46
CA TRP A 462 8.20 -14.52 0.95
C TRP A 462 9.43 -15.41 1.16
N LEU A 463 9.47 -16.59 0.56
CA LEU A 463 10.60 -17.51 0.65
C LEU A 463 11.86 -16.88 0.03
N MET A 464 11.76 -16.26 -1.13
CA MET A 464 12.86 -15.54 -1.80
C MET A 464 13.42 -14.42 -0.92
N VAL A 465 12.54 -13.66 -0.26
CA VAL A 465 12.96 -12.62 0.71
C VAL A 465 13.66 -13.24 1.91
N ARG A 466 13.12 -14.31 2.49
CA ARG A 466 13.71 -15.00 3.65
C ARG A 466 15.05 -15.63 3.33
N ARG A 467 15.21 -16.21 2.14
CA ARG A 467 16.45 -16.82 1.67
C ARG A 467 17.40 -15.84 1.00
N ARG A 468 17.01 -14.54 0.90
CA ARG A 468 17.79 -13.47 0.26
C ARG A 468 18.19 -13.79 -1.18
N VAL A 469 17.31 -14.46 -1.91
CA VAL A 469 17.54 -14.83 -3.32
C VAL A 469 17.69 -13.56 -4.15
N LEU A 470 18.73 -13.46 -4.99
CA LEU A 470 19.03 -12.32 -5.86
C LEU A 470 19.18 -10.95 -5.13
N PHE A 471 19.44 -10.90 -3.82
CA PHE A 471 19.63 -9.63 -3.10
C PHE A 471 20.93 -8.91 -3.49
N SER A 472 21.87 -9.60 -4.12
CA SER A 472 23.07 -9.00 -4.71
C SER A 472 22.78 -8.21 -5.99
N VAL A 473 21.73 -8.58 -6.72
CA VAL A 473 21.35 -7.97 -8.01
C VAL A 473 20.19 -6.97 -7.82
N ILE A 474 19.14 -7.40 -7.12
CA ILE A 474 17.93 -6.61 -6.91
C ILE A 474 18.05 -5.87 -5.58
N PRO A 475 17.98 -4.53 -5.55
CA PRO A 475 18.02 -3.76 -4.32
C PRO A 475 16.78 -3.99 -3.44
N ARG A 476 16.98 -3.87 -2.13
CA ARG A 476 15.93 -3.96 -1.11
C ARG A 476 15.63 -2.59 -0.48
#